data_7f1c78c479d40865f06fa32b0237ca23
#
_entry.id   7f1c78c479d40865f06fa32b0237ca23
#
_cell.length_a   1.000
_cell.length_b   1.000
_cell.length_c   1.000
_cell.angle_alpha   90.00
_cell.angle_beta   90.00
_cell.angle_gamma   90.00
#
_symmetry.space_group_name_H-M   'P 1'
#
loop_
_entity.id
_entity.type
_entity.pdbx_description
1 polymer ?
#
loop_
_entity_poly.entity_id
_entity_poly.type
_entity_poly.pdbx_seq_one_letter_code
_entity_poly.pdbx_strand_id
1 'polypeptide(L)'
;MKDIQELKDLNAKQIWHPMGHPGDLQANAPTIIDRAEGVRITDIDGHETIDAVGGLWCANLGYSNDVVKQAISDQLSKLPYYSAFAGTSNAPAIEAAEAVVNFFKPDGMARAFFTS
;
A
#
# COMPACT_ATOMS: atom_id res chain seq x y z
N MET A 1 -18.50 -10.16 -11.83
CA MET A 1 -17.06 -10.14 -11.52
C MET A 1 -16.36 -10.76 -12.71
N LYS A 2 -15.21 -10.23 -13.15
CA LYS A 2 -14.43 -10.82 -14.27
C LYS A 2 -13.89 -12.17 -13.84
N ASP A 3 -13.73 -13.11 -14.80
CA ASP A 3 -13.09 -14.38 -14.51
C ASP A 3 -11.56 -14.22 -14.37
N ILE A 4 -10.93 -15.25 -13.83
CA ILE A 4 -9.48 -15.23 -13.53
C ILE A 4 -8.65 -15.03 -14.81
N GLN A 5 -9.03 -15.68 -15.90
CA GLN A 5 -8.28 -15.56 -17.16
C GLN A 5 -8.43 -14.17 -17.75
N GLU A 6 -9.63 -13.59 -17.71
CA GLU A 6 -9.87 -12.20 -18.14
C GLU A 6 -9.03 -11.21 -17.33
N LEU A 7 -8.91 -11.39 -15.99
CA LEU A 7 -8.08 -10.55 -15.14
C LEU A 7 -6.60 -10.67 -15.49
N LYS A 8 -6.10 -11.87 -15.74
CA LYS A 8 -4.70 -12.10 -16.17
C LYS A 8 -4.40 -11.43 -17.50
N ASP A 9 -5.30 -11.56 -18.46
CA ASP A 9 -5.16 -10.94 -19.78
C ASP A 9 -5.15 -9.40 -19.72
N LEU A 10 -6.01 -8.81 -18.90
CA LEU A 10 -6.05 -7.37 -18.68
C LEU A 10 -4.80 -6.88 -17.95
N ASN A 11 -4.34 -7.60 -16.93
CA ASN A 11 -3.10 -7.29 -16.23
C ASN A 11 -1.90 -7.24 -17.19
N ALA A 12 -1.76 -8.24 -18.04
CA ALA A 12 -0.68 -8.30 -19.03
C ALA A 12 -0.73 -7.17 -20.07
N LYS A 13 -1.92 -6.73 -20.48
CA LYS A 13 -2.12 -5.83 -21.63
C LYS A 13 -2.35 -4.37 -21.24
N GLN A 14 -2.94 -4.09 -20.07
CA GLN A 14 -3.45 -2.76 -19.75
C GLN A 14 -2.74 -2.09 -18.56
N ILE A 15 -2.02 -2.83 -17.73
CA ILE A 15 -1.26 -2.25 -16.64
C ILE A 15 0.21 -2.14 -17.02
N TRP A 16 0.73 -0.91 -16.96
CA TRP A 16 2.18 -0.71 -17.04
C TRP A 16 2.76 -0.73 -15.63
N HIS A 17 3.32 -1.87 -15.27
CA HIS A 17 3.98 -2.03 -13.97
C HIS A 17 5.29 -1.24 -13.91
N PRO A 18 5.56 -0.52 -12.81
CA PRO A 18 6.85 0.13 -12.59
C PRO A 18 8.00 -0.88 -12.76
N MET A 19 9.09 -0.46 -13.38
CA MET A 19 10.27 -1.29 -13.68
C MET A 19 10.03 -2.45 -14.67
N GLY A 20 8.82 -2.59 -15.21
CA GLY A 20 8.49 -3.60 -16.20
C GLY A 20 8.60 -3.10 -17.63
N HIS A 21 9.11 -3.93 -18.55
CA HIS A 21 9.03 -3.66 -19.98
C HIS A 21 7.73 -4.24 -20.57
N PRO A 22 6.91 -3.45 -21.31
CA PRO A 22 5.60 -3.91 -21.76
C PRO A 22 5.61 -5.23 -22.56
N GLY A 23 6.63 -5.47 -23.38
CA GLY A 23 6.76 -6.72 -24.13
C GLY A 23 6.98 -7.93 -23.22
N ASP A 24 7.78 -7.78 -22.18
CA ASP A 24 8.04 -8.86 -21.22
C ASP A 24 6.81 -9.14 -20.36
N LEU A 25 6.07 -8.09 -19.99
CA LEU A 25 4.83 -8.20 -19.21
C LEU A 25 3.71 -8.94 -19.96
N GLN A 26 3.69 -8.84 -21.31
CA GLN A 26 2.74 -9.62 -22.11
C GLN A 26 3.09 -11.12 -22.16
N ALA A 27 4.39 -11.44 -22.15
CA ALA A 27 4.86 -12.82 -22.15
C ALA A 27 4.83 -13.46 -20.76
N ASN A 28 5.10 -12.65 -19.72
CA ASN A 28 5.21 -13.08 -18.33
C ASN A 28 4.41 -12.10 -17.45
N ALA A 29 3.10 -12.20 -17.45
CA ALA A 29 2.23 -11.34 -16.65
C ALA A 29 2.57 -11.46 -15.17
N PRO A 30 2.64 -10.32 -14.44
CA PRO A 30 2.87 -10.34 -13.00
C PRO A 30 1.80 -11.13 -12.25
N THR A 31 2.21 -11.78 -11.17
CA THR A 31 1.29 -12.48 -10.27
C THR A 31 0.24 -11.51 -9.71
N ILE A 32 -1.01 -11.93 -9.72
CA ILE A 32 -2.13 -11.15 -9.15
C ILE A 32 -2.34 -11.64 -7.73
N ILE A 33 -2.10 -10.79 -6.75
CA ILE A 33 -2.35 -11.10 -5.35
C ILE A 33 -3.83 -10.83 -5.04
N ASP A 34 -4.50 -11.81 -4.46
CA ASP A 34 -5.93 -11.79 -4.14
C ASP A 34 -6.18 -11.44 -2.67
N ARG A 35 -5.44 -12.06 -1.75
CA ARG A 35 -5.59 -11.84 -0.32
C ARG A 35 -4.27 -11.99 0.44
N ALA A 36 -4.28 -11.49 1.67
CA ALA A 36 -3.12 -11.59 2.55
C ALA A 36 -3.55 -11.75 4.01
N GLU A 37 -2.79 -12.53 4.78
CA GLU A 37 -3.01 -12.77 6.20
C GLU A 37 -1.68 -12.96 6.94
N GLY A 38 -1.49 -12.28 8.07
CA GLY A 38 -0.22 -12.30 8.80
C GLY A 38 0.93 -11.86 7.92
N VAL A 39 1.84 -12.77 7.59
CA VAL A 39 2.98 -12.55 6.68
C VAL A 39 2.82 -13.29 5.35
N ARG A 40 1.66 -13.85 5.09
CA ARG A 40 1.39 -14.66 3.91
C ARG A 40 0.51 -13.92 2.91
N ILE A 41 0.79 -14.13 1.65
CA ILE A 41 -0.02 -13.66 0.53
C ILE A 41 -0.49 -14.87 -0.28
N THR A 42 -1.69 -14.75 -0.84
CA THR A 42 -2.27 -15.78 -1.73
C THR A 42 -2.58 -15.13 -3.06
N ASP A 43 -2.15 -15.75 -4.14
CA ASP A 43 -2.45 -15.29 -5.49
C ASP A 43 -3.87 -15.71 -5.94
N ILE A 44 -4.28 -15.20 -7.10
CA ILE A 44 -5.60 -15.46 -7.67
C ILE A 44 -5.81 -16.94 -8.08
N ASP A 45 -4.72 -17.71 -8.22
CA ASP A 45 -4.75 -19.16 -8.48
C ASP A 45 -4.80 -20.00 -7.20
N GLY A 46 -4.69 -19.34 -6.03
CA GLY A 46 -4.73 -19.96 -4.72
C GLY A 46 -3.37 -20.41 -4.18
N HIS A 47 -2.26 -20.07 -4.82
CA HIS A 47 -0.94 -20.36 -4.29
C HIS A 47 -0.60 -19.42 -3.14
N GLU A 48 -0.21 -20.00 -2.01
CA GLU A 48 0.18 -19.25 -0.82
C GLU A 48 1.71 -19.19 -0.69
N THR A 49 2.23 -17.99 -0.39
CA THR A 49 3.65 -17.76 -0.15
C THR A 49 3.87 -16.82 1.03
N ILE A 50 5.09 -16.82 1.60
CA ILE A 50 5.51 -15.79 2.55
C ILE A 50 5.92 -14.54 1.78
N ASP A 51 5.36 -13.39 2.13
CA ASP A 51 5.77 -12.11 1.59
C ASP A 51 7.03 -11.59 2.30
N ALA A 52 8.19 -12.04 1.82
CA ALA A 52 9.48 -11.61 2.36
C ALA A 52 9.85 -10.16 2.02
N VAL A 53 9.12 -9.53 1.08
CA VAL A 53 9.34 -8.13 0.68
C VAL A 53 8.45 -7.17 1.49
N GLY A 54 7.44 -7.70 2.19
CA GLY A 54 6.52 -6.94 3.02
C GLY A 54 5.76 -5.87 2.22
N GLY A 55 5.14 -6.24 1.09
CA GLY A 55 4.39 -5.31 0.23
C GLY A 55 5.25 -4.16 -0.30
N LEU A 56 6.51 -4.42 -0.62
CA LEU A 56 7.54 -3.43 -0.97
C LEU A 56 7.82 -2.48 0.21
N TRP A 57 8.13 -3.10 1.39
CA TRP A 57 8.54 -2.43 2.64
C TRP A 57 7.42 -1.65 3.37
N CYS A 58 6.18 -1.83 2.96
CA CYS A 58 5.04 -1.10 3.55
C CYS A 58 4.25 -1.91 4.60
N ALA A 59 4.39 -3.26 4.61
CA ALA A 59 3.63 -4.14 5.48
C ALA A 59 4.46 -4.68 6.68
N ASN A 60 5.22 -3.82 7.36
CA ASN A 60 6.12 -4.20 8.45
C ASN A 60 5.41 -4.86 9.65
N LEU A 61 4.13 -4.60 9.84
CA LEU A 61 3.28 -5.20 10.87
C LEU A 61 2.49 -6.41 10.34
N GLY A 62 2.78 -6.85 9.11
CA GLY A 62 1.99 -7.86 8.41
C GLY A 62 0.61 -7.34 7.98
N TYR A 63 -0.21 -8.25 7.48
CA TYR A 63 -1.50 -7.93 6.83
C TYR A 63 -2.72 -8.06 7.76
N SER A 64 -2.53 -8.54 9.00
CA SER A 64 -3.64 -8.86 9.92
C SER A 64 -3.70 -7.95 11.16
N ASN A 65 -3.08 -6.76 11.13
CA ASN A 65 -3.13 -5.84 12.26
C ASN A 65 -4.49 -5.14 12.32
N ASP A 66 -5.37 -5.63 13.20
CA ASP A 66 -6.74 -5.11 13.31
C ASP A 66 -6.79 -3.69 13.88
N VAL A 67 -5.83 -3.28 14.70
CA VAL A 67 -5.75 -1.90 15.22
C VAL A 67 -5.54 -0.91 14.08
N VAL A 68 -4.61 -1.22 13.16
CA VAL A 68 -4.34 -0.38 11.98
C VAL A 68 -5.54 -0.38 11.04
N LYS A 69 -6.14 -1.55 10.74
CA LYS A 69 -7.32 -1.67 9.88
C LYS A 69 -8.49 -0.86 10.43
N GLN A 70 -8.74 -0.94 11.73
CA GLN A 70 -9.83 -0.21 12.37
C GLN A 70 -9.59 1.30 12.31
N ALA A 71 -8.37 1.76 12.63
CA ALA A 71 -8.03 3.18 12.56
C ALA A 71 -8.22 3.75 11.13
N ILE A 72 -7.85 2.99 10.09
CA ILE A 72 -8.08 3.37 8.69
C ILE A 72 -9.58 3.44 8.39
N SER A 73 -10.36 2.46 8.81
CA SER A 73 -11.81 2.41 8.58
C SER A 73 -12.53 3.57 9.25
N ASP A 74 -12.16 3.87 10.50
CA ASP A 74 -12.74 4.97 11.26
C ASP A 74 -12.41 6.32 10.61
N GLN A 75 -11.16 6.50 10.17
CA GLN A 75 -10.76 7.72 9.50
C GLN A 75 -11.44 7.90 8.14
N LEU A 76 -11.58 6.83 7.35
CA LEU A 76 -12.32 6.86 6.08
C LEU A 76 -13.78 7.26 6.29
N SER A 77 -14.41 6.79 7.37
CA SER A 77 -15.79 7.14 7.72
C SER A 77 -15.92 8.61 8.16
N LYS A 78 -14.89 9.18 8.77
CA LYS A 78 -14.89 10.56 9.27
C LYS A 78 -14.48 11.57 8.20
N LEU A 79 -13.39 11.32 7.51
CA LEU A 79 -12.83 12.17 6.46
C LEU A 79 -11.97 11.31 5.53
N PRO A 80 -12.53 10.83 4.40
CA PRO A 80 -11.82 9.91 3.51
C PRO A 80 -10.67 10.57 2.76
N TYR A 81 -10.79 11.86 2.49
CA TYR A 81 -9.74 12.63 1.81
C TYR A 81 -9.90 14.13 2.11
N TYR A 82 -8.79 14.80 2.31
CA TYR A 82 -8.69 16.25 2.14
C TYR A 82 -7.25 16.62 1.77
N SER A 83 -7.12 17.68 0.94
CA SER A 83 -5.82 18.17 0.50
C SER A 83 -5.01 18.73 1.67
N ALA A 84 -3.74 18.35 1.76
CA ALA A 84 -2.74 19.01 2.61
C ALA A 84 -1.90 20.05 1.82
N PHE A 85 -2.38 20.46 0.65
CA PHE A 85 -1.77 21.53 -0.14
C PHE A 85 -2.01 22.90 0.51
N ALA A 86 -1.46 23.95 -0.06
CA ALA A 86 -1.43 25.29 0.55
C ALA A 86 -2.74 25.71 1.24
N GLY A 87 -2.68 25.99 2.53
CA GLY A 87 -3.77 26.57 3.32
C GLY A 87 -4.68 25.59 4.05
N THR A 88 -4.50 24.28 3.86
CA THR A 88 -5.30 23.24 4.53
C THR A 88 -4.46 22.10 5.08
N SER A 89 -4.97 21.41 6.10
CA SER A 89 -4.37 20.23 6.71
C SER A 89 -5.46 19.39 7.39
N ASN A 90 -5.07 18.29 8.01
CA ASN A 90 -5.96 17.45 8.82
C ASN A 90 -5.24 16.93 10.07
N ALA A 91 -5.99 16.61 11.10
CA ALA A 91 -5.44 16.22 12.39
C ALA A 91 -4.53 14.98 12.31
N PRO A 92 -4.89 13.88 11.63
CA PRO A 92 -4.00 12.72 11.51
C PRO A 92 -2.64 13.03 10.87
N ALA A 93 -2.58 13.90 9.86
CA ALA A 93 -1.32 14.29 9.26
C ALA A 93 -0.44 15.12 10.22
N ILE A 94 -1.05 15.98 11.02
CA ILE A 94 -0.35 16.79 12.04
C ILE A 94 0.23 15.89 13.13
N GLU A 95 -0.58 14.96 13.66
CA GLU A 95 -0.17 14.00 14.69
C GLU A 95 0.93 13.05 14.19
N ALA A 96 0.80 12.57 12.96
CA ALA A 96 1.83 11.74 12.32
C ALA A 96 3.15 12.52 12.13
N ALA A 97 3.07 13.79 11.71
CA ALA A 97 4.24 14.65 11.57
C ALA A 97 4.94 14.86 12.92
N GLU A 98 4.18 15.11 14.00
CA GLU A 98 4.73 15.23 15.35
C GLU A 98 5.45 13.95 15.78
N ALA A 99 4.83 12.80 15.60
CA ALA A 99 5.41 11.51 15.96
C ALA A 99 6.74 11.25 15.22
N VAL A 100 6.78 11.50 13.91
CA VAL A 100 7.97 11.34 13.08
C VAL A 100 9.08 12.31 13.52
N VAL A 101 8.76 13.59 13.71
CA VAL A 101 9.73 14.60 14.15
C VAL A 101 10.30 14.26 15.53
N ASN A 102 9.45 13.82 16.47
CA ASN A 102 9.90 13.42 17.80
C ASN A 102 10.81 12.20 17.78
N PHE A 103 10.55 11.24 16.90
CA PHE A 103 11.41 10.07 16.73
C PHE A 103 12.82 10.45 16.21
N PHE A 104 12.91 11.37 15.25
CA PHE A 104 14.17 11.84 14.66
C PHE A 104 14.72 13.11 15.32
N LYS A 105 14.20 13.51 16.47
CA LYS A 105 14.67 14.70 17.17
C LYS A 105 16.18 14.72 17.50
N PRO A 106 16.81 13.60 17.88
CA PRO A 106 18.26 13.58 18.09
C PRO A 106 19.07 13.93 16.84
N ASP A 107 18.50 13.71 15.64
CA ASP A 107 19.15 14.00 14.35
C ASP A 107 18.87 15.43 13.86
N GLY A 108 18.22 16.26 14.66
CA GLY A 108 17.92 17.66 14.35
C GLY A 108 16.79 17.85 13.34
N MET A 109 15.97 16.83 13.08
CA MET A 109 14.82 16.93 12.20
C MET A 109 13.72 17.78 12.81
N ALA A 110 13.19 18.73 12.03
CA ALA A 110 12.22 19.73 12.52
C ALA A 110 10.85 19.67 11.80
N ARG A 111 10.76 18.98 10.67
CA ARG A 111 9.55 18.90 9.85
C ARG A 111 9.45 17.56 9.12
N ALA A 112 8.23 17.03 9.01
CA ALA A 112 7.92 15.90 8.15
C ALA A 112 7.25 16.40 6.86
N PHE A 113 7.64 15.82 5.72
CA PHE A 113 7.01 16.04 4.43
C PHE A 113 6.43 14.71 3.94
N PHE A 114 5.12 14.70 3.72
CA PHE A 114 4.42 13.51 3.21
C PHE A 114 4.26 13.63 1.69
N THR A 115 4.63 12.57 0.99
CA THR A 115 4.43 12.42 -0.46
C THR A 115 3.32 11.41 -0.72
N SER A 116 2.73 11.46 -1.91
CA SER A 116 1.80 10.42 -2.41
C SER A 116 2.56 9.29 -3.06
#